data_d0a364937b3345e9194c54f95b58b7c4
#
_entry.id   d0a364937b3345e9194c54f95b58b7c4
#
_cell.length_a   1.000
_cell.length_b   1.000
_cell.length_c   1.000
_cell.angle_alpha   90.00
_cell.angle_beta   90.00
_cell.angle_gamma   90.00
#
_symmetry.space_group_name_H-M   'P 1'
#
loop_
_entity.id
_entity.type
_entity.pdbx_description
1 polymer ?
#
loop_
_entity_poly.entity_id
_entity_poly.type
_entity_poly.pdbx_seq_one_letter_code
_entity_poly.pdbx_strand_id
1 'polypeptide(L)'
;RVKHTIQIVSPVCLTDTDDVDSAYKKATAKIDQQLSRLKSSVNLPPVRALHTSEPLPCRSNMTRDEYKEIVEKAKEYIIEGDIIQVVLSQRFETDLDLSPLQVHRALRAINPSPYMYCLHLGDDFSITGTSPEIHAKCIDNKITVRPIAGTRKRGLTQEEDNALAEELINDPKERAEHIMLVDLARNDVGKIAKTGSVKIPDLMTIERYSHVMHIVSDVTGELKDGLDTCETMSSTFPAGTVSGAPKIRSMQII
;
A
#
# COMPACT_ATOMS: atom_id res chain seq x y z
N ARG A 1 3.31 14.86 11.10
CA ARG A 1 3.40 14.84 12.57
C ARG A 1 2.23 14.03 13.10
N VAL A 2 2.50 12.92 13.74
CA VAL A 2 1.47 12.08 14.35
C VAL A 2 0.85 12.85 15.52
N LYS A 3 -0.43 13.18 15.41
CA LYS A 3 -1.20 13.68 16.54
C LYS A 3 -1.44 12.47 17.46
N HIS A 4 -0.93 12.45 18.66
CA HIS A 4 -1.16 11.39 19.65
C HIS A 4 -2.63 11.41 20.13
N THR A 5 -3.56 11.19 19.19
CA THR A 5 -5.02 11.20 19.44
C THR A 5 -5.64 9.96 18.83
N ILE A 6 -6.65 9.43 19.50
CA ILE A 6 -7.51 8.36 19.01
C ILE A 6 -8.85 8.98 18.65
N GLN A 7 -9.35 8.73 17.45
CA GLN A 7 -10.69 9.11 17.04
C GLN A 7 -11.54 7.85 16.91
N ILE A 8 -12.72 7.87 17.51
CA ILE A 8 -13.69 6.78 17.39
C ILE A 8 -14.84 7.32 16.56
N VAL A 9 -15.14 6.61 15.47
CA VAL A 9 -16.20 6.97 14.52
C VAL A 9 -17.18 5.81 14.43
N SER A 10 -18.47 6.11 14.50
CA SER A 10 -19.54 5.15 14.26
C SER A 10 -20.34 5.63 13.05
N PRO A 11 -20.20 5.01 11.87
CA PRO A 11 -21.00 5.38 10.72
C PRO A 11 -22.46 5.00 10.93
N VAL A 12 -23.36 5.81 10.38
CA VAL A 12 -24.80 5.59 10.39
C VAL A 12 -25.30 5.62 8.95
N CYS A 13 -25.89 4.53 8.49
CA CYS A 13 -26.62 4.51 7.23
C CYS A 13 -28.08 4.82 7.53
N LEU A 14 -28.63 5.86 6.94
CA LEU A 14 -30.04 6.24 7.05
C LEU A 14 -30.79 5.81 5.80
N THR A 15 -31.97 5.24 6.00
CA THR A 15 -32.97 5.02 4.95
C THR A 15 -34.08 6.06 5.11
N ASP A 16 -34.93 6.24 4.10
CA ASP A 16 -36.01 7.25 4.12
C ASP A 16 -37.04 7.05 5.24
N THR A 17 -37.03 5.88 5.89
CA THR A 17 -37.92 5.52 7.00
C THR A 17 -37.26 5.60 8.38
N ASP A 18 -35.98 5.94 8.46
CA ASP A 18 -35.25 5.94 9.72
C ASP A 18 -35.48 7.21 10.55
N ASP A 19 -35.70 7.03 11.85
CA ASP A 19 -35.66 8.12 12.82
C ASP A 19 -34.21 8.52 13.10
N VAL A 20 -33.84 9.70 12.65
CA VAL A 20 -32.48 10.26 12.77
C VAL A 20 -32.01 10.32 14.23
N ASP A 21 -32.90 10.73 15.16
CA ASP A 21 -32.55 10.84 16.58
C ASP A 21 -32.26 9.47 17.20
N SER A 22 -33.03 8.47 16.85
CA SER A 22 -32.80 7.09 17.29
C SER A 22 -31.48 6.54 16.72
N ALA A 23 -31.21 6.78 15.44
CA ALA A 23 -29.98 6.36 14.78
C ALA A 23 -28.75 7.03 15.41
N TYR A 24 -28.82 8.33 15.67
CA TYR A 24 -27.77 9.08 16.37
C TYR A 24 -27.50 8.55 17.79
N LYS A 25 -28.55 8.30 18.56
CA LYS A 25 -28.42 7.72 19.91
C LYS A 25 -27.74 6.34 19.89
N LYS A 26 -28.10 5.49 18.94
CA LYS A 26 -27.45 4.17 18.76
C LYS A 26 -25.96 4.32 18.41
N ALA A 27 -25.61 5.25 17.53
CA ALA A 27 -24.22 5.51 17.17
C ALA A 27 -23.40 6.03 18.36
N THR A 28 -23.96 6.99 19.12
CA THR A 28 -23.33 7.53 20.34
C THR A 28 -23.10 6.44 21.38
N ALA A 29 -24.09 5.57 21.60
CA ALA A 29 -23.95 4.46 22.55
C ALA A 29 -22.82 3.49 22.14
N LYS A 30 -22.63 3.24 20.84
CA LYS A 30 -21.50 2.45 20.34
C LYS A 30 -20.16 3.13 20.61
N ILE A 31 -20.07 4.45 20.43
CA ILE A 31 -18.86 5.23 20.74
C ILE A 31 -18.54 5.15 22.23
N ASP A 32 -19.54 5.35 23.10
CA ASP A 32 -19.36 5.28 24.55
C ASP A 32 -18.92 3.89 25.03
N GLN A 33 -19.45 2.83 24.40
CA GLN A 33 -19.01 1.47 24.66
C GLN A 33 -17.53 1.28 24.30
N GLN A 34 -17.08 1.80 23.15
CA GLN A 34 -15.68 1.70 22.75
C GLN A 34 -14.76 2.54 23.66
N LEU A 35 -15.20 3.73 24.06
CA LEU A 35 -14.49 4.55 25.05
C LEU A 35 -14.31 3.82 26.38
N SER A 36 -15.34 3.13 26.85
CA SER A 36 -15.28 2.35 28.09
C SER A 36 -14.28 1.19 27.95
N ARG A 37 -14.26 0.52 26.80
CA ARG A 37 -13.27 -0.53 26.50
C ARG A 37 -11.84 0.00 26.49
N LEU A 38 -11.60 1.19 25.91
CA LEU A 38 -10.26 1.81 25.88
C LEU A 38 -9.75 2.21 27.27
N LYS A 39 -10.67 2.48 28.21
CA LYS A 39 -10.34 2.81 29.60
C LYS A 39 -10.11 1.56 30.47
N SER A 40 -10.51 0.39 30.01
CA SER A 40 -10.30 -0.86 30.74
C SER A 40 -8.88 -1.37 30.55
N SER A 41 -8.37 -2.11 31.53
CA SER A 41 -7.08 -2.80 31.40
C SER A 41 -7.16 -3.87 30.32
N VAL A 42 -6.20 -3.84 29.39
CA VAL A 42 -6.11 -4.83 28.31
C VAL A 42 -5.04 -5.85 28.68
N ASN A 43 -5.47 -7.09 28.87
CA ASN A 43 -4.56 -8.20 29.10
C ASN A 43 -4.22 -8.84 27.73
N LEU A 44 -3.23 -8.27 27.03
CA LEU A 44 -2.75 -8.86 25.78
C LEU A 44 -1.71 -9.93 26.08
N PRO A 45 -1.80 -11.10 25.43
CA PRO A 45 -0.75 -12.08 25.54
C PRO A 45 0.58 -11.48 25.07
N PRO A 46 1.70 -11.82 25.72
CA PRO A 46 3.01 -11.35 25.27
C PRO A 46 3.24 -11.76 23.83
N VAL A 47 3.94 -10.94 23.06
CA VAL A 47 4.49 -11.37 21.76
C VAL A 47 5.52 -12.45 22.10
N ARG A 48 5.20 -13.71 21.86
CA ARG A 48 6.17 -14.78 21.97
C ARG A 48 7.17 -14.61 20.83
N ALA A 49 8.42 -14.35 21.16
CA ALA A 49 9.50 -14.61 20.23
C ALA A 49 9.51 -16.14 20.02
N LEU A 50 9.18 -16.58 18.82
CA LEU A 50 9.39 -17.96 18.43
C LEU A 50 10.91 -18.13 18.30
N HIS A 51 11.56 -18.55 19.39
CA HIS A 51 12.96 -18.99 19.36
C HIS A 51 13.02 -20.40 18.76
N THR A 52 12.64 -20.51 17.49
CA THR A 52 12.90 -21.74 16.75
C THR A 52 14.22 -21.57 16.05
N SER A 53 15.14 -22.51 16.26
CA SER A 53 16.40 -22.59 15.53
C SER A 53 16.20 -22.95 14.06
N GLU A 54 15.00 -23.41 13.71
CA GLU A 54 14.64 -23.81 12.34
C GLU A 54 13.53 -22.91 11.79
N PRO A 55 13.59 -22.55 10.50
CA PRO A 55 12.51 -21.84 9.81
C PRO A 55 11.22 -22.66 9.87
N LEU A 56 10.09 -21.97 9.98
CA LEU A 56 8.79 -22.64 9.89
C LEU A 56 8.62 -23.30 8.51
N PRO A 57 8.03 -24.52 8.46
CA PRO A 57 7.71 -25.14 7.18
C PRO A 57 6.84 -24.20 6.34
N CYS A 58 7.24 -23.99 5.10
CA CYS A 58 6.53 -23.12 4.18
C CYS A 58 6.17 -23.88 2.91
N ARG A 59 4.92 -23.83 2.52
CA ARG A 59 4.41 -24.40 1.27
C ARG A 59 4.20 -23.27 0.26
N SER A 60 4.57 -23.51 -0.98
CA SER A 60 4.27 -22.60 -2.08
C SER A 60 3.16 -23.17 -2.96
N ASN A 61 2.38 -22.29 -3.60
CA ASN A 61 1.37 -22.69 -4.60
C ASN A 61 1.99 -23.16 -5.93
N MET A 62 3.29 -22.98 -6.13
CA MET A 62 4.04 -23.45 -7.30
C MET A 62 5.49 -23.77 -6.91
N THR A 63 6.14 -24.58 -7.71
CA THR A 63 7.56 -24.92 -7.55
C THR A 63 8.45 -23.76 -8.02
N ARG A 64 9.73 -23.85 -7.66
CA ARG A 64 10.74 -22.88 -8.13
C ARG A 64 10.89 -22.88 -9.64
N ASP A 65 10.79 -24.04 -10.28
CA ASP A 65 11.02 -24.18 -11.72
C ASP A 65 9.79 -23.67 -12.49
N GLU A 66 8.58 -23.98 -12.06
CA GLU A 66 7.34 -23.35 -12.60
C GLU A 66 7.39 -21.82 -12.50
N TYR A 67 7.87 -21.27 -11.38
CA TYR A 67 8.02 -19.80 -11.26
C TYR A 67 9.04 -19.24 -12.26
N LYS A 68 10.16 -19.93 -12.52
CA LYS A 68 11.12 -19.52 -13.53
C LYS A 68 10.54 -19.58 -14.94
N GLU A 69 9.76 -20.61 -15.25
CA GLU A 69 9.10 -20.74 -16.56
C GLU A 69 8.16 -19.56 -16.84
N ILE A 70 7.34 -19.14 -15.87
CA ILE A 70 6.51 -17.96 -16.07
C ILE A 70 7.31 -16.66 -16.18
N VAL A 71 8.48 -16.56 -15.52
CA VAL A 71 9.40 -15.42 -15.69
C VAL A 71 9.98 -15.39 -17.12
N GLU A 72 10.44 -16.53 -17.66
CA GLU A 72 10.95 -16.58 -19.04
C GLU A 72 9.85 -16.23 -20.05
N LYS A 73 8.63 -16.74 -19.85
CA LYS A 73 7.49 -16.39 -20.71
C LYS A 73 7.14 -14.88 -20.62
N ALA A 74 7.25 -14.28 -19.44
CA ALA A 74 7.05 -12.83 -19.28
C ALA A 74 8.11 -12.02 -20.03
N LYS A 75 9.36 -12.48 -20.05
CA LYS A 75 10.43 -11.85 -20.86
C LYS A 75 10.16 -11.92 -22.36
N GLU A 76 9.54 -12.98 -22.85
CA GLU A 76 9.12 -13.08 -24.26
C GLU A 76 8.13 -11.97 -24.60
N TYR A 77 7.10 -11.73 -23.79
CA TYR A 77 6.15 -10.64 -23.98
C TYR A 77 6.81 -9.24 -23.96
N ILE A 78 7.89 -9.07 -23.17
CA ILE A 78 8.65 -7.81 -23.17
C ILE A 78 9.43 -7.66 -24.49
N ILE A 79 10.05 -8.72 -24.98
CA ILE A 79 10.81 -8.71 -26.25
C ILE A 79 9.87 -8.47 -27.44
N GLU A 80 8.67 -9.05 -27.42
CA GLU A 80 7.64 -8.85 -28.43
C GLU A 80 7.03 -7.44 -28.41
N GLY A 81 7.27 -6.67 -27.35
CA GLY A 81 6.77 -5.32 -27.20
C GLY A 81 5.34 -5.22 -26.65
N ASP A 82 4.78 -6.32 -26.14
CA ASP A 82 3.44 -6.34 -25.55
C ASP A 82 3.36 -5.55 -24.23
N ILE A 83 4.43 -5.63 -23.44
CA ILE A 83 4.55 -4.99 -22.13
C ILE A 83 5.96 -4.45 -21.92
N ILE A 84 6.09 -3.51 -21.02
CA ILE A 84 7.37 -2.98 -20.51
C ILE A 84 7.73 -3.69 -19.21
N GLN A 85 6.73 -3.94 -18.36
CA GLN A 85 6.88 -4.59 -17.05
C GLN A 85 5.64 -5.41 -16.73
N VAL A 86 5.84 -6.55 -16.05
CA VAL A 86 4.78 -7.31 -15.38
C VAL A 86 5.24 -7.77 -14.01
N VAL A 87 4.36 -7.72 -13.03
CA VAL A 87 4.65 -8.15 -11.66
C VAL A 87 4.04 -9.53 -11.43
N LEU A 88 4.87 -10.54 -11.49
CA LEU A 88 4.49 -11.93 -11.21
C LEU A 88 4.45 -12.18 -9.71
N SER A 89 3.51 -13.00 -9.25
CA SER A 89 3.32 -13.28 -7.83
C SER A 89 3.37 -14.76 -7.50
N GLN A 90 3.61 -15.04 -6.23
CA GLN A 90 3.64 -16.37 -5.67
C GLN A 90 3.07 -16.33 -4.27
N ARG A 91 2.31 -17.36 -3.86
CA ARG A 91 1.75 -17.47 -2.52
C ARG A 91 2.52 -18.49 -1.69
N PHE A 92 2.92 -18.07 -0.50
CA PHE A 92 3.50 -18.94 0.51
C PHE A 92 2.52 -19.14 1.65
N GLU A 93 2.45 -20.36 2.17
CA GLU A 93 1.58 -20.77 3.26
C GLU A 93 2.37 -21.43 4.36
N THR A 94 2.03 -21.13 5.60
CA THR A 94 2.59 -21.79 6.78
C THR A 94 1.52 -21.95 7.85
N ASP A 95 1.60 -23.02 8.61
CA ASP A 95 0.72 -23.23 9.76
C ASP A 95 1.29 -22.45 10.94
N LEU A 96 0.48 -21.58 11.53
CA LEU A 96 0.91 -20.65 12.56
C LEU A 96 -0.11 -20.60 13.70
N ASP A 97 0.31 -21.03 14.89
CA ASP A 97 -0.51 -20.94 16.11
C ASP A 97 -0.35 -19.56 16.78
N LEU A 98 -0.69 -18.52 16.04
CA LEU A 98 -0.69 -17.13 16.50
C LEU A 98 -1.95 -16.41 16.02
N SER A 99 -2.51 -15.57 16.87
CA SER A 99 -3.60 -14.72 16.44
C SER A 99 -3.11 -13.66 15.43
N PRO A 100 -3.98 -13.17 14.53
CA PRO A 100 -3.64 -12.09 13.59
C PRO A 100 -3.08 -10.84 14.29
N LEU A 101 -3.56 -10.52 15.48
CA LEU A 101 -3.05 -9.41 16.28
C LEU A 101 -1.61 -9.63 16.77
N GLN A 102 -1.24 -10.87 17.13
CA GLN A 102 0.14 -11.19 17.51
C GLN A 102 1.08 -11.05 16.32
N VAL A 103 0.67 -11.52 15.13
CA VAL A 103 1.41 -11.32 13.87
C VAL A 103 1.57 -9.83 13.57
N HIS A 104 0.48 -9.05 13.67
CA HIS A 104 0.53 -7.61 13.48
C HIS A 104 1.50 -6.91 14.43
N ARG A 105 1.50 -7.29 15.71
CA ARG A 105 2.43 -6.74 16.71
C ARG A 105 3.88 -7.07 16.40
N ALA A 106 4.17 -8.25 15.89
CA ALA A 106 5.50 -8.64 15.44
C ALA A 106 5.93 -7.81 14.21
N LEU A 107 5.06 -7.71 13.19
CA LEU A 107 5.31 -6.89 12.00
C LEU A 107 5.59 -5.42 12.35
N ARG A 108 4.85 -4.86 13.30
CA ARG A 108 5.06 -3.50 13.78
C ARG A 108 6.43 -3.27 14.41
N ALA A 109 6.99 -4.30 15.02
CA ALA A 109 8.33 -4.22 15.63
C ALA A 109 9.45 -4.41 14.59
N ILE A 110 9.24 -5.31 13.61
CA ILE A 110 10.25 -5.68 12.61
C ILE A 110 10.29 -4.67 11.46
N ASN A 111 9.12 -4.25 10.99
CA ASN A 111 8.99 -3.36 9.82
C ASN A 111 7.93 -2.28 10.05
N PRO A 112 8.22 -1.29 10.91
CA PRO A 112 7.30 -0.17 11.14
C PRO A 112 7.18 0.65 9.85
N SER A 113 5.96 0.87 9.40
CA SER A 113 5.64 1.62 8.17
C SER A 113 4.51 2.61 8.42
N PRO A 114 4.35 3.65 7.58
CA PRO A 114 3.29 4.64 7.73
C PRO A 114 1.88 4.06 7.67
N TYR A 115 1.70 2.99 6.89
CA TYR A 115 0.40 2.33 6.70
C TYR A 115 0.46 0.91 7.24
N MET A 116 -0.09 0.72 8.42
CA MET A 116 -0.18 -0.56 9.10
C MET A 116 -1.64 -0.89 9.37
N TYR A 117 -2.04 -2.13 9.09
CA TYR A 117 -3.42 -2.55 9.26
C TYR A 117 -3.52 -3.97 9.80
N CYS A 118 -4.58 -4.21 10.54
CA CYS A 118 -5.04 -5.51 11.00
C CYS A 118 -6.56 -5.52 10.88
N LEU A 119 -7.07 -6.17 9.85
CA LEU A 119 -8.49 -6.20 9.49
C LEU A 119 -9.06 -7.57 9.80
N HIS A 120 -10.15 -7.61 10.54
CA HIS A 120 -10.95 -8.81 10.75
C HIS A 120 -12.16 -8.75 9.82
N LEU A 121 -12.23 -9.64 8.84
CA LEU A 121 -13.22 -9.65 7.75
C LEU A 121 -14.13 -10.88 7.84
N GLY A 122 -14.64 -11.15 9.02
CA GLY A 122 -15.45 -12.31 9.33
C GLY A 122 -14.81 -13.18 10.40
N ASP A 123 -15.45 -14.31 10.71
CA ASP A 123 -15.09 -15.09 11.90
C ASP A 123 -13.71 -15.76 11.78
N ASP A 124 -13.30 -16.16 10.58
CA ASP A 124 -12.06 -16.93 10.35
C ASP A 124 -11.08 -16.26 9.36
N PHE A 125 -11.36 -15.03 8.93
CA PHE A 125 -10.52 -14.35 7.96
C PHE A 125 -10.02 -13.00 8.45
N SER A 126 -8.69 -12.85 8.43
CA SER A 126 -8.05 -11.59 8.82
C SER A 126 -6.91 -11.25 7.87
N ILE A 127 -6.73 -9.97 7.61
CA ILE A 127 -5.59 -9.45 6.85
C ILE A 127 -4.77 -8.56 7.75
N THR A 128 -3.48 -8.81 7.83
CA THR A 128 -2.54 -7.93 8.52
C THR A 128 -1.38 -7.59 7.60
N GLY A 129 -0.97 -6.34 7.62
CA GLY A 129 0.10 -5.89 6.75
C GLY A 129 0.72 -4.57 7.18
N THR A 130 1.81 -4.26 6.50
CA THR A 130 2.57 -3.03 6.65
C THR A 130 3.04 -2.58 5.26
N SER A 131 2.83 -1.31 4.93
CA SER A 131 3.19 -0.75 3.63
C SER A 131 3.79 0.65 3.78
N PRO A 132 4.86 0.97 3.07
CA PRO A 132 5.39 2.34 2.97
C PRO A 132 4.62 3.18 1.94
N GLU A 133 3.85 2.57 1.05
CA GLU A 133 3.31 3.17 -0.16
C GLU A 133 1.82 3.47 -0.03
N ILE A 134 1.41 4.61 -0.60
CA ILE A 134 0.01 5.02 -0.73
C ILE A 134 -0.50 4.52 -2.08
N HIS A 135 -1.60 3.77 -2.09
CA HIS A 135 -2.27 3.41 -3.34
C HIS A 135 -2.83 4.66 -4.04
N ALA A 136 -3.75 5.34 -3.37
CA ALA A 136 -4.30 6.62 -3.81
C ALA A 136 -4.82 7.41 -2.61
N LYS A 137 -4.86 8.72 -2.70
CA LYS A 137 -5.38 9.62 -1.69
C LYS A 137 -6.29 10.64 -2.36
N CYS A 138 -7.50 10.84 -1.80
CA CYS A 138 -8.41 11.89 -2.22
C CYS A 138 -8.81 12.72 -0.99
N ILE A 139 -8.44 14.00 -0.97
CA ILE A 139 -8.78 14.94 0.10
C ILE A 139 -9.19 16.25 -0.56
N ASP A 140 -10.34 16.78 -0.16
CA ASP A 140 -10.89 18.04 -0.70
C ASP A 140 -10.89 18.05 -2.25
N ASN A 141 -11.39 16.97 -2.84
CA ASN A 141 -11.42 16.72 -4.29
C ASN A 141 -10.04 16.72 -4.98
N LYS A 142 -8.96 16.71 -4.23
CA LYS A 142 -7.61 16.56 -4.77
C LYS A 142 -7.17 15.12 -4.67
N ILE A 143 -6.97 14.51 -5.84
CA ILE A 143 -6.41 13.16 -5.97
C ILE A 143 -4.89 13.27 -5.90
N THR A 144 -4.24 12.33 -5.24
CA THR A 144 -2.78 12.17 -5.23
C THR A 144 -2.44 10.69 -5.34
N VAL A 145 -1.61 10.35 -6.30
CA VAL A 145 -0.94 9.04 -6.42
C VAL A 145 0.54 9.30 -6.31
N ARG A 146 1.24 8.43 -5.60
CA ARG A 146 2.62 8.67 -5.21
C ARG A 146 3.51 7.49 -5.58
N PRO A 147 3.96 7.41 -6.86
CA PRO A 147 4.88 6.35 -7.27
C PRO A 147 6.21 6.45 -6.51
N ILE A 148 6.65 5.30 -6.04
CA ILE A 148 7.91 5.10 -5.33
C ILE A 148 8.69 4.04 -6.11
N ALA A 149 9.91 4.33 -6.52
CA ALA A 149 10.81 3.38 -7.17
C ALA A 149 12.26 3.66 -6.81
N GLY A 150 13.12 2.72 -7.14
CA GLY A 150 14.52 2.82 -6.79
C GLY A 150 14.77 2.75 -5.28
N THR A 151 15.79 2.01 -4.90
CA THR A 151 16.11 1.83 -3.48
C THR A 151 17.61 1.83 -3.27
N ARG A 152 18.07 2.60 -2.29
CA ARG A 152 19.41 2.47 -1.71
C ARG A 152 19.28 2.41 -0.18
N LYS A 153 20.22 1.73 0.45
CA LYS A 153 20.36 1.75 1.92
C LYS A 153 20.79 3.14 2.38
N ARG A 154 20.52 3.45 3.63
CA ARG A 154 21.07 4.66 4.26
C ARG A 154 22.58 4.56 4.43
N GLY A 155 23.27 5.66 4.24
CA GLY A 155 24.70 5.77 4.54
C GLY A 155 24.97 5.80 6.04
N LEU A 156 26.17 5.38 6.45
CA LEU A 156 26.60 5.43 7.85
C LEU A 156 27.01 6.86 8.27
N THR A 157 27.45 7.67 7.30
CA THR A 157 27.72 9.10 7.49
C THR A 157 26.83 9.94 6.58
N GLN A 158 26.75 11.24 6.84
CA GLN A 158 25.97 12.16 6.01
C GLN A 158 26.55 12.26 4.58
N GLU A 159 27.87 12.19 4.45
CA GLU A 159 28.57 12.23 3.17
C GLU A 159 28.25 11.00 2.34
N GLU A 160 28.31 9.80 2.94
CA GLU A 160 27.93 8.53 2.31
C GLU A 160 26.46 8.54 1.91
N ASP A 161 25.58 9.02 2.80
CA ASP A 161 24.14 9.10 2.55
C ASP A 161 23.81 10.02 1.37
N ASN A 162 24.51 11.14 1.24
CA ASN A 162 24.38 12.06 0.12
C ASN A 162 24.92 11.45 -1.19
N ALA A 163 26.06 10.75 -1.14
CA ALA A 163 26.63 10.08 -2.30
C ALA A 163 25.70 8.97 -2.84
N LEU A 164 25.10 8.17 -1.94
CA LEU A 164 24.11 7.16 -2.31
C LEU A 164 22.84 7.77 -2.90
N ALA A 165 22.41 8.93 -2.40
CA ALA A 165 21.27 9.65 -2.95
C ALA A 165 21.56 10.20 -4.36
N GLU A 166 22.75 10.72 -4.59
CA GLU A 166 23.21 11.22 -5.88
C GLU A 166 23.39 10.06 -6.88
N GLU A 167 23.95 8.94 -6.46
CA GLU A 167 24.03 7.72 -7.27
C GLU A 167 22.63 7.27 -7.69
N LEU A 168 21.69 7.16 -6.74
CA LEU A 168 20.33 6.71 -7.00
C LEU A 168 19.59 7.60 -8.01
N ILE A 169 19.66 8.92 -7.84
CA ILE A 169 18.94 9.87 -8.70
C ILE A 169 19.54 9.94 -10.12
N ASN A 170 20.79 9.54 -10.29
CA ASN A 170 21.49 9.54 -11.57
C ASN A 170 21.54 8.16 -12.24
N ASP A 171 21.06 7.10 -11.57
CA ASP A 171 21.02 5.75 -12.14
C ASP A 171 20.03 5.70 -13.31
N PRO A 172 20.48 5.41 -14.57
CA PRO A 172 19.61 5.44 -15.74
C PRO A 172 18.48 4.43 -15.68
N LYS A 173 18.71 3.26 -15.09
CA LYS A 173 17.71 2.19 -14.96
C LYS A 173 16.61 2.60 -13.97
N GLU A 174 17.01 3.04 -12.78
CA GLU A 174 16.07 3.47 -11.73
C GLU A 174 15.22 4.67 -12.22
N ARG A 175 15.83 5.60 -12.95
CA ARG A 175 15.12 6.73 -13.57
C ARG A 175 14.10 6.28 -14.61
N ALA A 176 14.47 5.36 -15.50
CA ALA A 176 13.59 4.86 -16.54
C ALA A 176 12.37 4.13 -15.93
N GLU A 177 12.61 3.28 -14.94
CA GLU A 177 11.55 2.60 -14.19
C GLU A 177 10.64 3.62 -13.49
N HIS A 178 11.21 4.62 -12.84
CA HIS A 178 10.45 5.64 -12.14
C HIS A 178 9.57 6.48 -13.08
N ILE A 179 10.09 6.90 -14.25
CA ILE A 179 9.30 7.61 -15.27
C ILE A 179 8.12 6.76 -15.75
N MET A 180 8.32 5.48 -15.97
CA MET A 180 7.25 4.55 -16.35
C MET A 180 6.14 4.50 -15.28
N LEU A 181 6.50 4.43 -13.99
CA LEU A 181 5.53 4.44 -12.89
C LEU A 181 4.81 5.79 -12.76
N VAL A 182 5.51 6.89 -12.98
CA VAL A 182 4.90 8.24 -13.03
C VAL A 182 3.88 8.33 -14.16
N ASP A 183 4.21 7.81 -15.35
CA ASP A 183 3.29 7.82 -16.50
C ASP A 183 2.05 6.95 -16.22
N LEU A 184 2.23 5.80 -15.58
CA LEU A 184 1.13 4.94 -15.16
C LEU A 184 0.22 5.65 -14.15
N ALA A 185 0.79 6.33 -13.16
CA ALA A 185 0.05 7.14 -12.19
C ALA A 185 -0.71 8.30 -12.86
N ARG A 186 -0.09 8.97 -13.86
CA ARG A 186 -0.76 10.00 -14.67
C ARG A 186 -1.98 9.46 -15.41
N ASN A 187 -1.86 8.29 -16.01
CA ASN A 187 -2.96 7.63 -16.69
C ASN A 187 -4.10 7.29 -15.71
N ASP A 188 -3.79 6.76 -14.53
CA ASP A 188 -4.79 6.41 -13.54
C ASP A 188 -5.53 7.65 -13.00
N VAL A 189 -4.79 8.69 -12.62
CA VAL A 189 -5.37 9.98 -12.19
C VAL A 189 -6.17 10.63 -13.33
N GLY A 190 -5.66 10.57 -14.56
CA GLY A 190 -6.29 11.20 -15.73
C GLY A 190 -7.69 10.66 -16.06
N LYS A 191 -7.99 9.40 -15.70
CA LYS A 191 -9.34 8.81 -15.90
C LYS A 191 -10.42 9.57 -15.13
N ILE A 192 -10.11 10.05 -13.94
CA ILE A 192 -11.07 10.65 -12.99
C ILE A 192 -10.80 12.13 -12.70
N ALA A 193 -9.68 12.67 -13.14
CA ALA A 193 -9.35 14.09 -12.95
C ALA A 193 -10.00 14.97 -14.00
N LYS A 194 -10.32 16.22 -13.63
CA LYS A 194 -10.74 17.28 -14.57
C LYS A 194 -9.68 17.46 -15.64
N THR A 195 -10.11 17.70 -16.87
CA THR A 195 -9.20 17.91 -18.01
C THR A 195 -8.23 19.06 -17.72
N GLY A 196 -6.94 18.84 -17.93
CA GLY A 196 -5.88 19.84 -17.69
C GLY A 196 -5.46 20.01 -16.23
N SER A 197 -6.06 19.27 -15.27
CA SER A 197 -5.73 19.38 -13.85
C SER A 197 -4.61 18.44 -13.39
N VAL A 198 -4.23 17.45 -14.20
CA VAL A 198 -3.16 16.51 -13.86
C VAL A 198 -1.83 17.23 -13.86
N LYS A 199 -1.12 17.17 -12.73
CA LYS A 199 0.18 17.83 -12.50
C LYS A 199 1.14 16.87 -11.79
N ILE A 200 2.43 17.14 -11.94
CA ILE A 200 3.51 16.48 -11.22
C ILE A 200 4.26 17.58 -10.46
N PRO A 201 3.78 17.98 -9.28
CA PRO A 201 4.41 19.06 -8.52
C PRO A 201 5.84 18.69 -8.06
N ASP A 202 6.05 17.44 -7.73
CA ASP A 202 7.35 16.91 -7.32
C ASP A 202 7.70 15.72 -8.22
N LEU A 203 8.82 15.84 -8.94
CA LEU A 203 9.32 14.81 -9.85
C LEU A 203 10.71 14.35 -9.40
N MET A 204 10.86 13.05 -9.16
CA MET A 204 12.15 12.42 -8.83
C MET A 204 12.85 13.06 -7.63
N THR A 205 12.16 13.19 -6.51
CA THR A 205 12.76 13.63 -5.25
C THR A 205 13.28 12.43 -4.45
N ILE A 206 14.40 12.59 -3.74
CA ILE A 206 14.90 11.56 -2.84
C ILE A 206 14.24 11.71 -1.48
N GLU A 207 13.50 10.68 -1.06
CA GLU A 207 12.99 10.56 0.29
C GLU A 207 13.79 9.56 1.12
N ARG A 208 14.16 10.03 2.31
CA ARG A 208 14.97 9.26 3.26
C ARG A 208 14.09 8.70 4.35
N TYR A 209 14.05 7.37 4.45
CA TYR A 209 13.38 6.64 5.53
C TYR A 209 14.41 6.14 6.55
N SER A 210 13.97 5.40 7.55
CA SER A 210 14.86 4.94 8.64
C SER A 210 16.01 4.05 8.15
N HIS A 211 15.76 3.18 7.16
CA HIS A 211 16.73 2.16 6.72
C HIS A 211 17.09 2.27 5.23
N VAL A 212 16.26 2.93 4.45
CA VAL A 212 16.40 3.06 3.00
C VAL A 212 16.04 4.46 2.53
N MET A 213 16.42 4.78 1.30
CA MET A 213 15.97 5.95 0.56
C MET A 213 15.38 5.52 -0.78
N HIS A 214 14.43 6.29 -1.28
CA HIS A 214 13.72 6.01 -2.54
C HIS A 214 13.64 7.26 -3.42
N ILE A 215 13.46 7.04 -4.73
CA ILE A 215 12.98 8.09 -5.65
C ILE A 215 11.46 8.14 -5.54
N VAL A 216 10.92 9.32 -5.33
CA VAL A 216 9.48 9.55 -5.15
C VAL A 216 9.03 10.68 -6.05
N SER A 217 7.83 10.57 -6.60
CA SER A 217 7.14 11.66 -7.31
C SER A 217 5.71 11.76 -6.84
N ASP A 218 5.13 12.97 -6.96
CA ASP A 218 3.73 13.20 -6.69
C ASP A 218 2.98 13.46 -8.00
N VAL A 219 1.96 12.65 -8.29
CA VAL A 219 1.01 12.88 -9.37
C VAL A 219 -0.32 13.31 -8.77
N THR A 220 -0.78 14.50 -9.13
CA THR A 220 -2.01 15.07 -8.56
C THR A 220 -3.01 15.47 -9.65
N GLY A 221 -4.29 15.50 -9.29
CA GLY A 221 -5.37 15.98 -10.15
C GLY A 221 -6.57 16.46 -9.33
N GLU A 222 -7.44 17.23 -9.93
CA GLU A 222 -8.72 17.61 -9.34
C GLU A 222 -9.78 16.59 -9.76
N LEU A 223 -10.51 16.02 -8.81
CA LEU A 223 -11.57 15.05 -9.07
C LEU A 223 -12.68 15.69 -9.90
N LYS A 224 -13.17 14.98 -10.93
CA LYS A 224 -14.34 15.39 -11.71
C LYS A 224 -15.55 15.53 -10.80
N ASP A 225 -16.43 16.46 -11.14
CA ASP A 225 -17.67 16.67 -10.41
C ASP A 225 -18.57 15.42 -10.52
N GLY A 226 -19.20 15.05 -9.42
CA GLY A 226 -20.06 13.86 -9.32
C GLY A 226 -19.34 12.54 -9.06
N LEU A 227 -18.00 12.52 -9.01
CA LEU A 227 -17.21 11.37 -8.59
C LEU A 227 -16.82 11.48 -7.10
N ASP A 228 -16.57 10.34 -6.48
CA ASP A 228 -16.21 10.24 -5.08
C ASP A 228 -14.93 9.41 -4.84
N THR A 229 -14.71 9.01 -3.59
CA THR A 229 -13.55 8.19 -3.20
C THR A 229 -13.62 6.77 -3.77
N CYS A 230 -14.81 6.22 -4.01
CA CYS A 230 -14.98 4.88 -4.57
C CYS A 230 -14.52 4.84 -6.02
N GLU A 231 -14.87 5.85 -6.83
CA GLU A 231 -14.36 5.99 -8.19
C GLU A 231 -12.85 6.22 -8.21
N THR A 232 -12.31 6.99 -7.25
CA THR A 232 -10.86 7.17 -7.11
C THR A 232 -10.18 5.83 -6.89
N MET A 233 -10.69 5.01 -5.98
CA MET A 233 -10.15 3.68 -5.69
C MET A 233 -10.26 2.76 -6.90
N SER A 234 -11.43 2.67 -7.50
CA SER A 234 -11.72 1.80 -8.65
C SER A 234 -10.86 2.12 -9.88
N SER A 235 -10.63 3.40 -10.17
CA SER A 235 -9.86 3.82 -11.35
C SER A 235 -8.35 3.59 -11.22
N THR A 236 -7.83 3.64 -9.99
CA THR A 236 -6.39 3.47 -9.70
C THR A 236 -6.02 2.03 -9.40
N PHE A 237 -6.99 1.17 -9.05
CA PHE A 237 -6.76 -0.24 -8.73
C PHE A 237 -6.59 -1.12 -9.99
N PRO A 238 -5.70 -2.13 -9.97
CA PRO A 238 -4.62 -2.29 -8.99
C PRO A 238 -3.51 -1.25 -9.17
N ALA A 239 -2.69 -1.01 -8.14
CA ALA A 239 -1.53 -0.14 -8.27
C ALA A 239 -0.56 -0.67 -9.34
N GLY A 240 0.11 0.23 -10.06
CA GLY A 240 1.07 -0.13 -11.10
C GLY A 240 2.25 -0.95 -10.58
N THR A 241 2.68 -0.65 -9.37
CA THR A 241 3.76 -1.36 -8.66
C THR A 241 3.47 -2.82 -8.35
N VAL A 242 2.20 -3.26 -8.46
CA VAL A 242 1.78 -4.65 -8.24
C VAL A 242 1.10 -5.28 -9.46
N SER A 243 1.08 -4.61 -10.60
CA SER A 243 0.50 -5.11 -11.86
C SER A 243 1.50 -5.08 -13.01
N GLY A 244 1.84 -3.91 -13.49
CA GLY A 244 2.80 -3.70 -14.58
C GLY A 244 2.38 -2.60 -15.54
N ALA A 245 3.11 -2.48 -16.65
CA ALA A 245 2.91 -1.45 -17.66
C ALA A 245 3.03 -2.02 -19.08
N PRO A 246 2.04 -1.78 -19.97
CA PRO A 246 0.74 -1.15 -19.77
C PRO A 246 -0.17 -1.99 -18.85
N LYS A 247 -0.88 -1.36 -17.93
CA LYS A 247 -1.63 -2.02 -16.84
C LYS A 247 -2.58 -3.12 -17.33
N ILE A 248 -3.44 -2.81 -18.29
CA ILE A 248 -4.47 -3.76 -18.77
C ILE A 248 -3.81 -4.99 -19.40
N ARG A 249 -2.80 -4.79 -20.24
CA ARG A 249 -2.10 -5.89 -20.90
C ARG A 249 -1.35 -6.75 -19.88
N SER A 250 -0.67 -6.14 -18.94
CA SER A 250 0.02 -6.86 -17.86
C SER A 250 -0.94 -7.73 -17.05
N MET A 251 -2.12 -7.21 -16.69
CA MET A 251 -3.16 -7.97 -15.99
C MET A 251 -3.75 -9.12 -16.83
N GLN A 252 -3.73 -9.04 -18.15
CA GLN A 252 -4.16 -10.14 -19.04
C GLN A 252 -3.13 -11.27 -19.12
N ILE A 253 -1.87 -10.95 -18.86
CA ILE A 253 -0.76 -11.92 -18.88
C ILE A 253 -0.64 -12.67 -17.56
N ILE A 254 -0.91 -12.00 -16.42
CA ILE A 254 -0.93 -12.59 -15.09
C ILE A 254 -2.06 -13.61 -14.97
#